data_7b8573446999041f9913d49d5cba199f
#
_entry.id   7b8573446999041f9913d49d5cba199f
#
_cell.length_a   1.000
_cell.length_b   1.000
_cell.length_c   1.000
_cell.angle_alpha   90.00
_cell.angle_beta   90.00
_cell.angle_gamma   90.00
#
_symmetry.space_group_name_H-M   'P 1'
#
loop_
_entity.id
_entity.type
_entity.pdbx_description
1 polymer ?
#
loop_
_entity_poly.entity_id
_entity_poly.type
_entity_poly.pdbx_seq_one_letter_code
_entity_poly.pdbx_strand_id
1 'polypeptide(L)'
;MRELLMRIAAFFMSIVTFFAARLGIDIKPHEPDPGPVYADFREAGYDVPAPVCGTAGGIFVSSGGTVICRREGTEDADFDAYVSLLEEQGFNVYSTNRIENNRFATLTKDGTAVTVSRFSKTRTLRVIVEPEGGLCPLTDPYETKCDTLLTGMKGETCVAGEGMGFIIRLADGSFCIIDGGMGDPDHVDSNKLMNILLSQKPADAEKPVIAAWIFTHLHGDHIGVFNCFSLDHHDDVVLERLYFNFPKEEETAKSDSPYMLDDTIYRYTQFKKNLADFYADVPVVKLHSGNRFAVRNADFEVLYAYDDLYPKTILDGGMNENSLLLKMTVGSQSVLWTGDFAFNAADLVLSEYDDALSADILQMAHHGWNGTPELYAAVDPEYALLPVSFECDLDSMFSSAQNAWLKNSPKLRQVIVTFCGTWTVRLPYAPAEGMFERIPSPGTVYPAYPELLGE
;
A
#
# COMPACT_ATOMS: atom_id res chain seq x y z
N MET A 1 -30.61 -5.81 11.93
CA MET A 1 -30.71 -7.13 12.56
C MET A 1 -29.63 -8.10 12.07
N ARG A 2 -29.44 -8.27 10.74
CA ARG A 2 -28.38 -9.13 10.17
C ARG A 2 -26.97 -8.66 10.56
N GLU A 3 -26.73 -7.36 10.53
CA GLU A 3 -25.47 -6.71 10.89
C GLU A 3 -25.14 -6.81 12.39
N LEU A 4 -26.13 -6.65 13.25
CA LEU A 4 -25.98 -6.87 14.70
C LEU A 4 -25.65 -8.33 15.01
N LEU A 5 -26.26 -9.27 14.29
CA LEU A 5 -25.97 -10.70 14.42
C LEU A 5 -24.54 -11.04 13.95
N MET A 6 -24.03 -10.40 12.88
CA MET A 6 -22.66 -10.58 12.41
C MET A 6 -21.63 -10.03 13.41
N ARG A 7 -21.86 -8.86 13.99
CA ARG A 7 -21.00 -8.30 15.06
C ARG A 7 -20.96 -9.17 16.31
N ILE A 8 -22.12 -9.71 16.69
CA ILE A 8 -22.23 -10.66 17.81
C ILE A 8 -21.47 -11.96 17.47
N ALA A 9 -21.58 -12.45 16.25
CA ALA A 9 -20.87 -13.66 15.80
C ALA A 9 -19.35 -13.45 15.77
N ALA A 10 -18.86 -12.31 15.27
CA ALA A 10 -17.43 -11.96 15.26
C ALA A 10 -16.87 -11.87 16.69
N PHE A 11 -17.60 -11.24 17.59
CA PHE A 11 -17.24 -11.15 19.01
C PHE A 11 -17.19 -12.54 19.66
N PHE A 12 -18.18 -13.41 19.39
CA PHE A 12 -18.18 -14.78 19.91
C PHE A 12 -17.05 -15.65 19.33
N MET A 13 -16.71 -15.49 18.04
CA MET A 13 -15.59 -16.21 17.44
C MET A 13 -14.24 -15.77 18.02
N SER A 14 -14.03 -14.48 18.26
CA SER A 14 -12.81 -14.02 18.93
C SER A 14 -12.69 -14.57 20.36
N ILE A 15 -13.81 -14.66 21.07
CA ILE A 15 -13.88 -15.30 22.40
C ILE A 15 -13.57 -16.81 22.29
N VAL A 16 -14.16 -17.51 21.33
CA VAL A 16 -13.93 -18.95 21.11
C VAL A 16 -12.47 -19.22 20.76
N THR A 17 -11.86 -18.42 19.90
CA THR A 17 -10.43 -18.55 19.53
C THR A 17 -9.54 -18.27 20.74
N PHE A 18 -9.86 -17.25 21.53
CA PHE A 18 -9.13 -16.93 22.75
C PHE A 18 -9.21 -18.05 23.81
N PHE A 19 -10.39 -18.65 23.99
CA PHE A 19 -10.56 -19.77 24.93
C PHE A 19 -9.98 -21.07 24.40
N ALA A 20 -10.04 -21.32 23.08
CA ALA A 20 -9.43 -22.50 22.46
C ALA A 20 -7.91 -22.45 22.62
N ALA A 21 -7.26 -21.32 22.39
CA ALA A 21 -5.82 -21.13 22.62
C ALA A 21 -5.45 -21.37 24.09
N ARG A 22 -6.28 -20.95 25.05
CA ARG A 22 -6.06 -21.21 26.48
C ARG A 22 -6.26 -22.66 26.92
N LEU A 23 -7.07 -23.41 26.18
CA LEU A 23 -7.37 -24.83 26.45
C LEU A 23 -6.45 -25.77 25.68
N GLY A 24 -5.50 -25.23 24.87
CA GLY A 24 -4.61 -26.04 24.03
C GLY A 24 -5.36 -26.79 22.93
N ILE A 25 -6.54 -26.35 22.56
CA ILE A 25 -7.30 -26.88 21.42
C ILE A 25 -6.78 -26.17 20.18
N ASP A 26 -5.97 -26.87 19.42
CA ASP A 26 -5.45 -26.42 18.14
C ASP A 26 -6.61 -26.45 17.11
N ILE A 27 -7.37 -25.36 17.02
CA ILE A 27 -8.30 -25.14 15.92
C ILE A 27 -7.40 -24.69 14.76
N LYS A 28 -6.77 -25.65 14.07
CA LYS A 28 -6.10 -25.33 12.81
C LYS A 28 -7.16 -24.89 11.83
N PRO A 29 -7.09 -23.65 11.33
CA PRO A 29 -7.83 -23.30 10.13
C PRO A 29 -7.42 -24.30 9.04
N HIS A 30 -8.33 -24.66 8.16
CA HIS A 30 -8.00 -25.43 6.96
C HIS A 30 -6.93 -24.62 6.21
N GLU A 31 -5.67 -25.11 6.23
CA GLU A 31 -4.58 -24.47 5.50
C GLU A 31 -4.94 -24.51 4.00
N PRO A 32 -5.20 -23.36 3.36
CA PRO A 32 -5.48 -23.37 1.93
C PRO A 32 -4.22 -23.85 1.20
N ASP A 33 -4.42 -24.66 0.16
CA ASP A 33 -3.33 -25.13 -0.68
C ASP A 33 -2.69 -23.92 -1.42
N PRO A 34 -1.39 -23.64 -1.26
CA PRO A 34 -0.70 -22.57 -1.98
C PRO A 34 -0.67 -22.78 -3.49
N GLY A 35 -1.17 -23.92 -3.98
CA GLY A 35 -1.09 -24.31 -5.38
C GLY A 35 0.17 -25.11 -5.71
N PRO A 36 0.41 -25.37 -7.00
CA PRO A 36 1.53 -26.21 -7.44
C PRO A 36 2.88 -25.57 -7.11
N VAL A 37 3.81 -26.39 -6.63
CA VAL A 37 5.22 -26.04 -6.43
C VAL A 37 6.02 -26.65 -7.57
N TYR A 38 6.78 -25.84 -8.29
CA TYR A 38 7.53 -26.26 -9.47
C TYR A 38 9.04 -26.34 -9.19
N ALA A 39 9.75 -27.10 -10.01
CA ALA A 39 11.21 -27.19 -9.96
C ALA A 39 11.91 -26.16 -10.85
N ASP A 40 11.24 -25.70 -11.92
CA ASP A 40 11.79 -24.76 -12.91
C ASP A 40 10.66 -23.83 -13.42
N PHE A 41 11.01 -22.61 -13.84
CA PHE A 41 10.09 -21.64 -14.45
C PHE A 41 9.47 -22.13 -15.77
N ARG A 42 10.17 -23.02 -16.49
CA ARG A 42 9.67 -23.62 -17.73
C ARG A 42 8.46 -24.50 -17.51
N GLU A 43 8.35 -25.14 -16.36
CA GLU A 43 7.16 -25.93 -15.98
C GLU A 43 5.91 -25.06 -15.83
N ALA A 44 6.12 -23.76 -15.50
CA ALA A 44 5.08 -22.75 -15.44
C ALA A 44 4.89 -21.97 -16.76
N GLY A 45 5.61 -22.35 -17.82
CA GLY A 45 5.48 -21.75 -19.17
C GLY A 45 6.40 -20.59 -19.49
N TYR A 46 7.38 -20.28 -18.64
CA TYR A 46 8.33 -19.20 -18.88
C TYR A 46 9.70 -19.73 -19.31
N ASP A 47 10.24 -19.24 -20.43
CA ASP A 47 11.61 -19.55 -20.87
C ASP A 47 12.62 -18.66 -20.12
N VAL A 48 12.65 -18.84 -18.80
CA VAL A 48 13.56 -18.16 -17.88
C VAL A 48 14.35 -19.21 -17.12
N PRO A 49 15.71 -19.11 -17.09
CA PRO A 49 16.50 -20.06 -16.32
C PRO A 49 16.28 -19.87 -14.81
N ALA A 50 16.08 -20.95 -14.07
CA ALA A 50 16.03 -20.85 -12.61
C ALA A 50 17.40 -20.48 -12.01
N PRO A 51 17.47 -19.68 -10.93
CA PRO A 51 18.75 -19.36 -10.28
C PRO A 51 19.36 -20.62 -9.65
N VAL A 52 20.67 -20.83 -9.91
CA VAL A 52 21.45 -21.97 -9.41
C VAL A 52 22.36 -21.48 -8.29
N CYS A 53 21.78 -21.08 -7.16
CA CYS A 53 22.53 -20.57 -6.00
C CYS A 53 21.78 -20.91 -4.72
N GLY A 54 22.47 -20.87 -3.60
CA GLY A 54 21.87 -21.06 -2.27
C GLY A 54 21.08 -22.35 -2.13
N THR A 55 20.20 -22.38 -1.15
CA THR A 55 19.25 -23.47 -0.89
C THR A 55 17.88 -23.11 -1.48
N ALA A 56 17.18 -24.06 -2.10
CA ALA A 56 15.87 -23.83 -2.66
C ALA A 56 14.83 -23.59 -1.54
N GLY A 57 14.20 -22.41 -1.55
CA GLY A 57 13.03 -22.07 -0.72
C GLY A 57 11.69 -22.38 -1.40
N GLY A 58 11.73 -22.84 -2.67
CA GLY A 58 10.55 -23.21 -3.47
C GLY A 58 10.36 -22.29 -4.68
N ILE A 59 9.61 -22.80 -5.66
CA ILE A 59 9.05 -22.04 -6.79
C ILE A 59 7.53 -22.18 -6.70
N PHE A 60 6.85 -21.08 -6.50
CA PHE A 60 5.41 -21.01 -6.30
C PHE A 60 4.76 -20.35 -7.52
N VAL A 61 3.59 -20.80 -7.90
CA VAL A 61 2.80 -20.15 -8.94
C VAL A 61 1.60 -19.49 -8.28
N SER A 62 1.53 -18.19 -8.41
CA SER A 62 0.35 -17.41 -8.09
C SER A 62 -0.70 -17.55 -9.19
N SER A 63 -1.98 -17.53 -8.84
CA SER A 63 -3.08 -17.56 -9.79
C SER A 63 -2.99 -16.35 -10.74
N GLY A 64 -2.82 -16.59 -12.03
CA GLY A 64 -2.64 -15.56 -13.05
C GLY A 64 -1.26 -15.51 -13.68
N GLY A 65 -0.46 -16.56 -13.43
CA GLY A 65 0.78 -16.80 -14.16
C GLY A 65 2.03 -16.18 -13.54
N THR A 66 1.94 -15.41 -12.46
CA THR A 66 3.13 -14.95 -11.76
C THR A 66 3.83 -16.11 -11.05
N VAL A 67 5.12 -16.24 -11.23
CA VAL A 67 5.94 -17.29 -10.63
C VAL A 67 6.98 -16.67 -9.72
N ILE A 68 7.03 -17.12 -8.47
CA ILE A 68 7.92 -16.61 -7.44
C ILE A 68 8.90 -17.70 -7.00
N CYS A 69 10.19 -17.46 -7.19
CA CYS A 69 11.27 -18.32 -6.74
C CYS A 69 12.01 -17.68 -5.57
N ARG A 70 12.28 -18.46 -4.52
CA ARG A 70 13.12 -18.04 -3.41
C ARG A 70 14.35 -18.93 -3.28
N ARG A 71 15.47 -18.30 -2.94
CA ARG A 71 16.76 -18.96 -2.63
C ARG A 71 17.30 -18.37 -1.35
N GLU A 72 17.70 -19.21 -0.43
CA GLU A 72 18.24 -18.84 0.86
C GLU A 72 19.76 -19.06 0.93
N GLY A 73 20.45 -18.35 1.83
CA GLY A 73 21.90 -18.46 1.96
C GLY A 73 22.69 -17.88 0.79
N THR A 74 22.14 -16.92 0.08
CA THR A 74 22.74 -16.29 -1.11
C THR A 74 23.63 -15.11 -0.73
N GLU A 75 24.55 -14.76 -1.67
CA GLU A 75 25.48 -13.63 -1.56
C GLU A 75 25.24 -12.63 -2.71
N ASP A 76 25.87 -11.46 -2.65
CA ASP A 76 25.75 -10.43 -3.69
C ASP A 76 26.24 -10.93 -5.05
N ALA A 77 27.26 -11.80 -5.06
CA ALA A 77 27.78 -12.43 -6.28
C ALA A 77 26.72 -13.31 -6.98
N ASP A 78 25.79 -13.91 -6.22
CA ASP A 78 24.71 -14.72 -6.79
C ASP A 78 23.70 -13.84 -7.54
N PHE A 79 23.42 -12.64 -7.03
CA PHE A 79 22.61 -11.64 -7.72
C PHE A 79 23.26 -11.21 -9.04
N ASP A 80 24.55 -10.84 -9.00
CA ASP A 80 25.28 -10.43 -10.20
C ASP A 80 25.33 -11.53 -11.24
N ALA A 81 25.62 -12.76 -10.82
CA ALA A 81 25.68 -13.92 -11.70
C ALA A 81 24.32 -14.20 -12.36
N TYR A 82 23.23 -14.07 -11.59
CA TYR A 82 21.90 -14.35 -12.12
C TYR A 82 21.42 -13.24 -13.07
N VAL A 83 21.65 -11.98 -12.77
CA VAL A 83 21.36 -10.85 -13.67
C VAL A 83 22.15 -11.00 -14.98
N SER A 84 23.46 -11.30 -14.90
CA SER A 84 24.29 -11.55 -16.09
C SER A 84 23.79 -12.74 -16.92
N LEU A 85 23.36 -13.82 -16.28
CA LEU A 85 22.77 -14.96 -16.97
C LEU A 85 21.48 -14.57 -17.74
N LEU A 86 20.63 -13.73 -17.16
CA LEU A 86 19.43 -13.23 -17.85
C LEU A 86 19.81 -12.35 -19.05
N GLU A 87 20.84 -11.47 -18.93
CA GLU A 87 21.33 -10.67 -20.04
C GLU A 87 21.91 -11.54 -21.17
N GLU A 88 22.67 -12.61 -20.85
CA GLU A 88 23.14 -13.60 -21.82
C GLU A 88 21.98 -14.34 -22.53
N GLN A 89 20.84 -14.49 -21.87
CA GLN A 89 19.61 -15.03 -22.47
C GLN A 89 18.82 -13.99 -23.27
N GLY A 90 19.30 -12.77 -23.36
CA GLY A 90 18.72 -11.70 -24.17
C GLY A 90 17.67 -10.84 -23.42
N PHE A 91 17.61 -10.91 -22.10
CA PHE A 91 16.83 -9.95 -21.32
C PHE A 91 17.53 -8.60 -21.27
N ASN A 92 16.77 -7.53 -21.35
CA ASN A 92 17.27 -6.16 -21.22
C ASN A 92 17.01 -5.66 -19.80
N VAL A 93 18.04 -5.12 -19.15
CA VAL A 93 17.88 -4.45 -17.86
C VAL A 93 17.07 -3.18 -18.06
N TYR A 94 15.87 -3.14 -17.49
CA TYR A 94 15.01 -1.96 -17.48
C TYR A 94 15.42 -0.99 -16.37
N SER A 95 15.58 -1.52 -15.15
CA SER A 95 15.96 -0.72 -13.99
C SER A 95 16.81 -1.51 -13.00
N THR A 96 17.62 -0.80 -12.25
CA THR A 96 18.31 -1.30 -11.07
C THR A 96 18.08 -0.35 -9.92
N ASN A 97 17.98 -0.87 -8.69
CA ASN A 97 17.90 -0.08 -7.48
C ASN A 97 18.75 -0.71 -6.36
N ARG A 98 19.10 0.11 -5.39
CA ARG A 98 19.77 -0.31 -4.17
C ARG A 98 19.17 0.44 -2.99
N ILE A 99 18.63 -0.31 -2.03
CA ILE A 99 18.10 0.22 -0.78
C ILE A 99 18.98 -0.35 0.34
N GLU A 100 19.79 0.48 0.97
CA GLU A 100 20.87 0.06 1.89
C GLU A 100 21.83 -0.94 1.23
N ASN A 101 21.85 -2.17 1.74
CA ASN A 101 22.65 -3.26 1.16
C ASN A 101 21.80 -4.20 0.28
N ASN A 102 20.49 -4.00 0.19
CA ASN A 102 19.62 -4.79 -0.65
C ASN A 102 19.73 -4.34 -2.11
N ARG A 103 19.63 -5.27 -3.04
CA ARG A 103 19.83 -5.05 -4.47
C ARG A 103 18.63 -5.53 -5.25
N PHE A 104 18.24 -4.74 -6.25
CA PHE A 104 17.05 -4.98 -7.06
C PHE A 104 17.35 -4.73 -8.54
N ALA A 105 16.76 -5.53 -9.41
CA ALA A 105 16.79 -5.35 -10.84
C ALA A 105 15.47 -5.80 -11.47
N THR A 106 15.00 -5.05 -12.46
CA THR A 106 13.90 -5.46 -13.34
C THR A 106 14.43 -5.62 -14.74
N LEU A 107 14.19 -6.77 -15.35
CA LEU A 107 14.60 -7.08 -16.71
C LEU A 107 13.39 -7.48 -17.54
N THR A 108 13.42 -7.22 -18.83
CA THR A 108 12.31 -7.56 -19.74
C THR A 108 12.81 -8.23 -21.02
N LYS A 109 11.99 -9.14 -21.55
CA LYS A 109 12.21 -9.78 -22.84
C LYS A 109 10.90 -10.35 -23.39
N ASP A 110 10.57 -10.01 -24.63
CA ASP A 110 9.47 -10.64 -25.39
C ASP A 110 8.13 -10.74 -24.62
N GLY A 111 7.76 -9.67 -23.90
CA GLY A 111 6.53 -9.61 -23.10
C GLY A 111 6.60 -10.36 -21.76
N THR A 112 7.83 -10.70 -21.31
CA THR A 112 8.09 -11.26 -19.97
C THR A 112 8.90 -10.28 -19.14
N ALA A 113 8.48 -10.02 -17.92
CA ALA A 113 9.22 -9.28 -16.92
C ALA A 113 9.82 -10.21 -15.86
N VAL A 114 11.04 -9.92 -15.44
CA VAL A 114 11.76 -10.63 -14.37
C VAL A 114 12.22 -9.61 -13.34
N THR A 115 11.68 -9.70 -12.13
CA THR A 115 12.13 -8.89 -10.99
C THR A 115 13.02 -9.73 -10.09
N VAL A 116 14.27 -9.29 -9.91
CA VAL A 116 15.28 -9.94 -9.07
C VAL A 116 15.53 -9.07 -7.85
N SER A 117 15.36 -9.63 -6.66
CA SER A 117 15.58 -8.96 -5.39
C SER A 117 16.57 -9.76 -4.52
N ARG A 118 17.58 -9.10 -3.97
CA ARG A 118 18.56 -9.70 -3.06
C ARG A 118 18.53 -8.94 -1.73
N PHE A 119 18.05 -9.60 -0.68
CA PHE A 119 18.00 -9.07 0.68
C PHE A 119 19.25 -9.51 1.45
N SER A 120 20.08 -8.54 1.84
CA SER A 120 21.41 -8.81 2.39
C SER A 120 21.38 -9.42 3.78
N LYS A 121 20.49 -8.94 4.66
CA LYS A 121 20.39 -9.39 6.06
C LYS A 121 19.83 -10.81 6.16
N THR A 122 18.78 -11.11 5.42
CA THR A 122 18.17 -12.44 5.37
C THR A 122 18.89 -13.40 4.44
N ARG A 123 19.83 -12.89 3.61
CA ARG A 123 20.57 -13.64 2.60
C ARG A 123 19.65 -14.37 1.63
N THR A 124 18.56 -13.69 1.23
CA THR A 124 17.53 -14.22 0.35
C THR A 124 17.64 -13.61 -1.04
N LEU A 125 17.67 -14.44 -2.07
CA LEU A 125 17.43 -14.05 -3.46
C LEU A 125 16.00 -14.44 -3.83
N ARG A 126 15.21 -13.48 -4.29
CA ARG A 126 13.87 -13.70 -4.82
C ARG A 126 13.84 -13.32 -6.30
N VAL A 127 13.21 -14.15 -7.08
CA VAL A 127 12.97 -13.93 -8.51
C VAL A 127 11.48 -14.05 -8.78
N ILE A 128 10.89 -13.02 -9.35
CA ILE A 128 9.51 -12.98 -9.79
C ILE A 128 9.52 -12.96 -11.33
N VAL A 129 8.80 -13.88 -11.95
CA VAL A 129 8.60 -13.96 -13.39
C VAL A 129 7.12 -13.84 -13.71
N GLU A 130 6.78 -12.93 -14.59
CA GLU A 130 5.38 -12.65 -14.93
C GLU A 130 5.24 -12.06 -16.34
N PRO A 131 4.02 -12.02 -16.91
CA PRO A 131 3.79 -11.25 -18.12
C PRO A 131 4.18 -9.78 -17.91
N GLU A 132 4.86 -9.19 -18.90
CA GLU A 132 5.22 -7.77 -18.85
C GLU A 132 3.94 -6.92 -18.82
N GLY A 133 3.81 -6.11 -17.76
CA GLY A 133 2.77 -5.10 -17.59
C GLY A 133 3.30 -3.69 -17.79
N GLY A 134 2.66 -2.71 -17.18
CA GLY A 134 3.20 -1.35 -17.09
C GLY A 134 4.49 -1.33 -16.26
N LEU A 135 5.53 -0.69 -16.79
CA LEU A 135 6.80 -0.51 -16.09
C LEU A 135 6.80 0.79 -15.28
N CYS A 136 7.49 0.79 -14.14
CA CYS A 136 7.67 1.95 -13.28
C CYS A 136 8.39 3.08 -14.02
N PRO A 137 7.81 4.29 -14.20
CA PRO A 137 8.51 5.41 -14.80
C PRO A 137 9.63 5.89 -13.88
N LEU A 138 10.88 5.77 -14.32
CA LEU A 138 12.06 6.16 -13.54
C LEU A 138 12.22 7.68 -13.42
N THR A 139 11.61 8.41 -14.33
CA THR A 139 11.52 9.88 -14.34
C THR A 139 10.13 10.29 -14.83
N ASP A 140 9.61 11.37 -14.31
CA ASP A 140 8.34 11.96 -14.74
C ASP A 140 8.50 13.49 -14.85
N PRO A 141 8.85 14.01 -16.04
CA PRO A 141 9.13 15.42 -16.25
C PRO A 141 7.91 16.29 -15.99
N TYR A 142 8.11 17.40 -15.30
CA TYR A 142 7.05 18.35 -14.97
C TYR A 142 7.57 19.81 -14.97
N GLU A 143 6.64 20.75 -14.99
CA GLU A 143 6.90 22.18 -14.77
C GLU A 143 6.23 22.60 -13.47
N THR A 144 6.98 23.22 -12.57
CA THR A 144 6.43 23.69 -11.28
C THR A 144 5.49 24.88 -11.49
N LYS A 145 4.25 24.74 -11.04
CA LYS A 145 3.18 25.74 -11.13
C LYS A 145 2.62 26.15 -9.76
N CYS A 146 2.72 25.26 -8.77
CA CYS A 146 2.13 25.48 -7.47
C CYS A 146 2.88 24.73 -6.36
N ASP A 147 2.52 25.00 -5.10
CA ASP A 147 2.99 24.23 -3.95
C ASP A 147 2.44 22.81 -3.95
N THR A 148 3.23 21.86 -3.46
CA THR A 148 2.76 20.51 -3.20
C THR A 148 1.93 20.50 -1.93
N LEU A 149 0.72 19.91 -2.01
CA LEU A 149 -0.20 19.79 -0.88
C LEU A 149 -0.46 18.32 -0.57
N LEU A 150 -0.64 18.00 0.70
CA LEU A 150 -1.15 16.73 1.19
C LEU A 150 -2.51 16.97 1.85
N THR A 151 -3.54 16.30 1.36
CA THR A 151 -4.90 16.35 1.92
C THR A 151 -5.27 14.98 2.46
N GLY A 152 -5.66 14.89 3.72
CA GLY A 152 -6.30 13.71 4.30
C GLY A 152 -7.82 13.86 4.22
N MET A 153 -8.47 13.00 3.47
CA MET A 153 -9.92 13.05 3.27
C MET A 153 -10.64 12.30 4.38
N LYS A 154 -11.54 12.99 5.10
CA LYS A 154 -12.48 12.34 6.01
C LYS A 154 -13.60 11.69 5.22
N GLY A 155 -13.84 10.39 5.41
CA GLY A 155 -15.05 9.74 4.91
C GLY A 155 -16.29 10.20 5.66
N GLU A 156 -17.39 10.49 4.95
CA GLU A 156 -18.64 11.00 5.53
C GLU A 156 -19.64 9.88 5.85
N THR A 157 -19.58 8.79 5.12
CA THR A 157 -20.61 7.75 5.10
C THR A 157 -20.12 6.39 5.60
N CYS A 158 -18.92 6.32 6.12
CA CYS A 158 -18.34 5.07 6.58
C CYS A 158 -19.04 4.53 7.83
N VAL A 159 -19.90 3.52 7.68
CA VAL A 159 -20.62 2.89 8.78
C VAL A 159 -19.68 2.12 9.72
N ALA A 160 -18.58 1.61 9.19
CA ALA A 160 -17.55 0.90 9.95
C ALA A 160 -16.49 1.83 10.54
N GLY A 161 -16.50 3.12 10.14
CA GLY A 161 -15.62 4.14 10.70
C GLY A 161 -14.20 4.14 10.16
N GLU A 162 -13.91 3.25 9.24
CA GLU A 162 -12.59 3.07 8.65
C GLU A 162 -12.63 3.62 7.22
N GLY A 163 -11.48 4.03 6.71
CA GLY A 163 -11.37 4.50 5.35
C GLY A 163 -10.14 5.38 5.18
N MET A 164 -9.31 5.02 4.23
CA MET A 164 -8.08 5.72 3.95
C MET A 164 -8.13 6.37 2.57
N GLY A 165 -8.02 7.69 2.53
CA GLY A 165 -7.90 8.44 1.29
C GLY A 165 -7.00 9.65 1.47
N PHE A 166 -5.86 9.67 0.76
CA PHE A 166 -4.94 10.79 0.75
C PHE A 166 -4.73 11.32 -0.67
N ILE A 167 -4.82 12.63 -0.82
CA ILE A 167 -4.67 13.32 -2.09
C ILE A 167 -3.42 14.21 -2.01
N ILE A 168 -2.45 13.97 -2.87
CA ILE A 168 -1.25 14.78 -3.01
C ILE A 168 -1.41 15.63 -4.28
N ARG A 169 -1.60 16.95 -4.13
CA ARG A 169 -1.44 17.86 -5.26
C ARG A 169 0.04 18.05 -5.52
N LEU A 170 0.50 17.69 -6.70
CA LEU A 170 1.88 17.77 -7.13
C LEU A 170 2.26 19.18 -7.59
N ALA A 171 3.55 19.44 -7.78
CA ALA A 171 4.07 20.75 -8.12
C ALA A 171 3.59 21.32 -9.46
N ASP A 172 3.15 20.49 -10.39
CA ASP A 172 2.54 20.90 -11.68
C ASP A 172 1.02 21.13 -11.59
N GLY A 173 0.43 20.85 -10.42
CA GLY A 173 -1.01 20.93 -10.16
C GLY A 173 -1.80 19.68 -10.52
N SER A 174 -1.15 18.60 -10.97
CA SER A 174 -1.73 17.27 -11.05
C SER A 174 -1.79 16.60 -9.68
N PHE A 175 -2.41 15.43 -9.59
CA PHE A 175 -2.65 14.73 -8.33
C PHE A 175 -2.04 13.34 -8.32
N CYS A 176 -1.50 12.94 -7.16
CA CYS A 176 -1.25 11.55 -6.80
C CYS A 176 -2.22 11.20 -5.67
N ILE A 177 -2.97 10.11 -5.82
CA ILE A 177 -3.94 9.66 -4.81
C ILE A 177 -3.44 8.34 -4.22
N ILE A 178 -3.47 8.23 -2.89
CA ILE A 178 -3.19 6.99 -2.16
C ILE A 178 -4.50 6.48 -1.57
N ASP A 179 -4.95 5.32 -2.05
CA ASP A 179 -6.26 4.73 -1.73
C ASP A 179 -7.43 5.69 -2.05
N GLY A 180 -8.55 5.61 -1.35
CA GLY A 180 -9.68 6.50 -1.62
C GLY A 180 -10.72 6.52 -0.51
N GLY A 181 -10.83 5.45 0.28
CA GLY A 181 -11.86 5.28 1.29
C GLY A 181 -12.90 4.23 0.93
N MET A 182 -13.91 4.08 1.80
CA MET A 182 -14.89 3.00 1.77
C MET A 182 -15.81 3.05 0.52
N GLY A 183 -16.16 4.22 0.05
CA GLY A 183 -17.26 4.36 -0.90
C GLY A 183 -18.62 4.01 -0.29
N ASP A 184 -19.65 4.60 -0.81
CA ASP A 184 -21.00 4.50 -0.27
C ASP A 184 -22.06 4.45 -1.37
N PRO A 185 -23.28 3.94 -1.10
CA PRO A 185 -24.34 3.83 -2.10
C PRO A 185 -24.84 5.17 -2.67
N ASP A 186 -24.67 6.27 -1.94
CA ASP A 186 -25.08 7.61 -2.34
C ASP A 186 -23.92 8.39 -2.98
N HIS A 187 -22.71 7.77 -3.07
CA HIS A 187 -21.50 8.29 -3.69
C HIS A 187 -21.03 9.63 -3.09
N VAL A 188 -21.30 9.86 -1.80
CA VAL A 188 -20.97 11.12 -1.13
C VAL A 188 -19.46 11.36 -1.10
N ASP A 189 -18.68 10.34 -0.76
CA ASP A 189 -17.21 10.45 -0.66
C ASP A 189 -16.56 10.55 -2.05
N SER A 190 -17.13 9.94 -3.08
CA SER A 190 -16.73 10.10 -4.48
C SER A 190 -16.87 11.56 -4.92
N ASN A 191 -18.05 12.16 -4.69
CA ASN A 191 -18.32 13.56 -4.99
C ASN A 191 -17.42 14.50 -4.17
N LYS A 192 -17.14 14.17 -2.91
CA LYS A 192 -16.21 14.92 -2.07
C LYS A 192 -14.80 14.91 -2.63
N LEU A 193 -14.29 13.74 -3.07
CA LEU A 193 -13.01 13.64 -3.74
C LEU A 193 -12.96 14.54 -4.97
N MET A 194 -13.99 14.48 -5.83
CA MET A 194 -14.05 15.33 -7.03
C MET A 194 -14.04 16.82 -6.70
N ASN A 195 -14.76 17.24 -5.66
CA ASN A 195 -14.76 18.63 -5.20
C ASN A 195 -13.37 19.07 -4.69
N ILE A 196 -12.63 18.21 -3.99
CA ILE A 196 -11.25 18.48 -3.58
C ILE A 196 -10.36 18.68 -4.81
N LEU A 197 -10.44 17.78 -5.79
CA LEU A 197 -9.65 17.87 -7.03
C LEU A 197 -9.97 19.18 -7.78
N LEU A 198 -11.24 19.54 -7.92
CA LEU A 198 -11.69 20.77 -8.60
C LEU A 198 -11.22 22.03 -7.87
N SER A 199 -11.24 22.03 -6.53
CA SER A 199 -10.82 23.19 -5.74
C SER A 199 -9.31 23.42 -5.76
N GLN A 200 -8.53 22.35 -5.99
CA GLN A 200 -7.08 22.42 -5.92
C GLN A 200 -6.38 22.37 -7.29
N LYS A 201 -7.08 22.05 -8.37
CA LYS A 201 -6.47 22.05 -9.71
C LYS A 201 -6.05 23.47 -10.13
N PRO A 202 -5.08 23.63 -11.05
CA PRO A 202 -4.77 24.91 -11.66
C PRO A 202 -6.00 25.54 -12.31
N ALA A 203 -6.14 26.86 -12.20
CA ALA A 203 -7.31 27.57 -12.73
C ALA A 203 -7.44 27.47 -14.25
N ASP A 204 -6.33 27.28 -14.94
CA ASP A 204 -6.26 27.13 -16.41
C ASP A 204 -6.44 25.67 -16.87
N ALA A 205 -6.43 24.70 -15.96
CA ALA A 205 -6.69 23.32 -16.33
C ALA A 205 -8.19 23.08 -16.55
N GLU A 206 -8.55 22.49 -17.68
CA GLU A 206 -9.94 22.13 -18.00
C GLU A 206 -10.47 21.08 -17.02
N LYS A 207 -9.73 20.00 -16.85
CA LYS A 207 -10.04 18.89 -15.95
C LYS A 207 -8.89 18.65 -14.96
N PRO A 208 -9.17 18.11 -13.76
CA PRO A 208 -8.12 17.58 -12.91
C PRO A 208 -7.35 16.47 -13.62
N VAL A 209 -6.03 16.43 -13.44
CA VAL A 209 -5.16 15.35 -13.91
C VAL A 209 -4.74 14.52 -12.71
N ILE A 210 -5.12 13.25 -12.69
CA ILE A 210 -4.65 12.26 -11.71
C ILE A 210 -3.45 11.56 -12.36
N ALA A 211 -2.25 12.04 -12.03
CA ALA A 211 -1.01 11.49 -12.58
C ALA A 211 -0.75 10.06 -12.09
N ALA A 212 -1.17 9.77 -10.86
CA ALA A 212 -1.09 8.44 -10.27
C ALA A 212 -2.25 8.20 -9.30
N TRP A 213 -2.85 7.01 -9.37
CA TRP A 213 -3.69 6.49 -8.30
C TRP A 213 -3.07 5.19 -7.80
N ILE A 214 -2.65 5.17 -6.55
CA ILE A 214 -1.91 4.09 -5.92
C ILE A 214 -2.83 3.41 -4.90
N PHE A 215 -2.97 2.10 -4.97
CA PHE A 215 -3.75 1.33 -4.00
C PHE A 215 -2.81 0.45 -3.18
N THR A 216 -2.94 0.55 -1.85
CA THR A 216 -2.12 -0.21 -0.91
C THR A 216 -2.53 -1.67 -0.89
N HIS A 217 -3.82 -1.96 -0.75
CA HIS A 217 -4.38 -3.30 -0.77
C HIS A 217 -5.87 -3.28 -1.16
N LEU A 218 -6.51 -4.45 -1.13
CA LEU A 218 -7.77 -4.71 -1.80
C LEU A 218 -9.03 -4.52 -0.94
N HIS A 219 -8.92 -4.11 0.32
CA HIS A 219 -10.10 -3.92 1.16
C HIS A 219 -11.00 -2.76 0.69
N GLY A 220 -12.27 -2.87 1.02
CA GLY A 220 -13.30 -1.96 0.55
C GLY A 220 -13.13 -0.52 1.00
N ASP A 221 -12.58 -0.31 2.18
CA ASP A 221 -12.30 1.00 2.78
C ASP A 221 -11.02 1.66 2.22
N HIS A 222 -10.38 1.03 1.22
CA HIS A 222 -9.28 1.58 0.43
C HIS A 222 -9.67 1.79 -1.04
N ILE A 223 -10.38 0.83 -1.66
CA ILE A 223 -10.74 0.90 -3.08
C ILE A 223 -12.18 1.35 -3.34
N GLY A 224 -13.01 1.46 -2.31
CA GLY A 224 -14.45 1.69 -2.49
C GLY A 224 -14.79 3.03 -3.14
N VAL A 225 -14.11 4.10 -2.74
CA VAL A 225 -14.31 5.42 -3.37
C VAL A 225 -13.89 5.41 -4.84
N PHE A 226 -12.80 4.72 -5.21
CA PHE A 226 -12.43 4.56 -6.62
C PHE A 226 -13.55 3.90 -7.43
N ASN A 227 -14.22 2.88 -6.87
CA ASN A 227 -15.31 2.21 -7.55
C ASN A 227 -16.49 3.15 -7.83
N CYS A 228 -16.88 3.98 -6.85
CA CYS A 228 -17.92 4.98 -7.03
C CYS A 228 -17.47 6.10 -7.98
N PHE A 229 -16.26 6.61 -7.80
CA PHE A 229 -15.66 7.66 -8.60
C PHE A 229 -15.59 7.29 -10.09
N SER A 230 -15.24 6.06 -10.37
CA SER A 230 -15.21 5.54 -11.75
C SER A 230 -16.57 5.57 -12.43
N LEU A 231 -17.63 5.33 -11.68
CA LEU A 231 -19.00 5.39 -12.23
C LEU A 231 -19.44 6.83 -12.50
N ASP A 232 -19.08 7.77 -11.62
CA ASP A 232 -19.61 9.13 -11.64
C ASP A 232 -18.74 10.10 -12.42
N HIS A 233 -17.41 9.96 -12.36
CA HIS A 233 -16.44 10.99 -12.70
C HIS A 233 -15.30 10.54 -13.64
N HIS A 234 -15.39 9.34 -14.24
CA HIS A 234 -14.31 8.88 -15.14
C HIS A 234 -14.07 9.86 -16.31
N ASP A 235 -15.13 10.51 -16.82
CA ASP A 235 -15.05 11.50 -17.90
C ASP A 235 -14.66 12.91 -17.41
N ASP A 236 -14.71 13.17 -16.11
CA ASP A 236 -14.44 14.49 -15.54
C ASP A 236 -12.96 14.73 -15.18
N VAL A 237 -12.14 13.70 -15.27
CA VAL A 237 -10.71 13.72 -14.97
C VAL A 237 -9.88 13.11 -16.09
N VAL A 238 -8.56 13.33 -16.03
CA VAL A 238 -7.59 12.57 -16.81
C VAL A 238 -6.84 11.67 -15.83
N LEU A 239 -6.98 10.36 -15.95
CA LEU A 239 -6.22 9.39 -15.16
C LEU A 239 -5.04 8.87 -16.02
N GLU A 240 -3.80 9.12 -15.58
CA GLU A 240 -2.64 8.76 -16.38
C GLU A 240 -2.10 7.35 -16.06
N ARG A 241 -2.10 6.92 -14.79
CA ARG A 241 -1.59 5.60 -14.38
C ARG A 241 -2.24 5.10 -13.10
N LEU A 242 -2.32 3.79 -12.97
CA LEU A 242 -2.73 3.06 -11.79
C LEU A 242 -1.57 2.21 -11.27
N TYR A 243 -1.40 2.19 -9.96
CA TYR A 243 -0.31 1.47 -9.30
C TYR A 243 -0.88 0.58 -8.20
N PHE A 244 -0.65 -0.72 -8.29
CA PHE A 244 -1.03 -1.68 -7.24
C PHE A 244 -0.37 -3.04 -7.47
N ASN A 245 -0.43 -3.91 -6.46
CA ASN A 245 -0.06 -5.31 -6.58
C ASN A 245 -1.05 -6.15 -5.77
N PHE A 246 -2.18 -6.48 -6.39
CA PHE A 246 -3.24 -7.25 -5.75
C PHE A 246 -3.09 -8.75 -6.01
N PRO A 247 -3.36 -9.62 -5.03
CA PRO A 247 -3.56 -11.04 -5.27
C PRO A 247 -4.72 -11.25 -6.23
N LYS A 248 -4.71 -12.39 -6.93
CA LYS A 248 -5.82 -12.74 -7.81
C LYS A 248 -7.05 -13.15 -6.99
N GLU A 249 -8.22 -13.20 -7.64
CA GLU A 249 -9.49 -13.48 -6.98
C GLU A 249 -9.48 -14.82 -6.24
N GLU A 250 -8.87 -15.85 -6.84
CA GLU A 250 -8.76 -17.18 -6.22
C GLU A 250 -7.84 -17.17 -4.98
N GLU A 251 -6.85 -16.32 -4.94
CA GLU A 251 -5.97 -16.13 -3.80
C GLU A 251 -6.65 -15.26 -2.73
N THR A 252 -7.34 -14.21 -3.14
CA THR A 252 -8.17 -13.39 -2.26
C THR A 252 -9.20 -14.24 -1.53
N ALA A 253 -9.88 -15.14 -2.26
CA ALA A 253 -10.84 -16.06 -1.68
C ALA A 253 -10.25 -17.03 -0.65
N LYS A 254 -8.94 -17.26 -0.66
CA LYS A 254 -8.24 -18.09 0.33
C LYS A 254 -7.73 -17.30 1.52
N SER A 255 -7.41 -16.01 1.35
CA SER A 255 -6.67 -15.21 2.32
C SER A 255 -7.55 -14.34 3.21
N ASP A 256 -8.73 -13.94 2.73
CA ASP A 256 -9.56 -13.01 3.50
C ASP A 256 -10.39 -13.72 4.57
N SER A 257 -10.77 -12.96 5.60
CA SER A 257 -11.62 -13.51 6.65
C SER A 257 -13.01 -13.83 6.08
N PRO A 258 -13.67 -14.91 6.54
CA PRO A 258 -15.01 -15.25 6.06
C PRO A 258 -16.06 -14.15 6.23
N TYR A 259 -15.81 -13.18 7.10
CA TYR A 259 -16.71 -12.05 7.35
C TYR A 259 -16.54 -10.90 6.35
N MET A 260 -15.33 -10.73 5.82
CA MET A 260 -14.99 -9.68 4.87
C MET A 260 -15.04 -10.17 3.43
N LEU A 261 -14.89 -11.47 3.22
CA LEU A 261 -14.68 -12.08 1.91
C LEU A 261 -15.74 -11.69 0.87
N ASP A 262 -17.03 -11.76 1.24
CA ASP A 262 -18.12 -11.43 0.30
C ASP A 262 -18.04 -9.96 -0.15
N ASP A 263 -17.73 -9.03 0.76
CA ASP A 263 -17.58 -7.60 0.44
C ASP A 263 -16.30 -7.37 -0.39
N THR A 264 -15.19 -7.96 0.01
CA THR A 264 -13.90 -7.86 -0.69
C THR A 264 -14.03 -8.37 -2.14
N ILE A 265 -14.61 -9.55 -2.36
CA ILE A 265 -14.82 -10.11 -3.71
C ILE A 265 -15.78 -9.24 -4.53
N TYR A 266 -16.86 -8.74 -3.91
CA TYR A 266 -17.78 -7.83 -4.59
C TYR A 266 -17.05 -6.58 -5.07
N ARG A 267 -16.30 -5.89 -4.20
CA ARG A 267 -15.60 -4.64 -4.52
C ARG A 267 -14.47 -4.87 -5.52
N TYR A 268 -13.76 -5.99 -5.41
CA TYR A 268 -12.74 -6.36 -6.39
C TYR A 268 -13.34 -6.63 -7.77
N THR A 269 -14.49 -7.29 -7.82
CA THR A 269 -15.20 -7.50 -9.09
C THR A 269 -15.62 -6.17 -9.71
N GLN A 270 -16.12 -5.21 -8.91
CA GLN A 270 -16.43 -3.86 -9.38
C GLN A 270 -15.17 -3.13 -9.84
N PHE A 271 -14.07 -3.21 -9.10
CA PHE A 271 -12.80 -2.61 -9.46
C PHE A 271 -12.31 -3.10 -10.83
N LYS A 272 -12.26 -4.43 -11.04
CA LYS A 272 -11.87 -5.02 -12.33
C LYS A 272 -12.82 -4.58 -13.47
N LYS A 273 -14.11 -4.55 -13.19
CA LYS A 273 -15.10 -4.10 -14.18
C LYS A 273 -14.88 -2.62 -14.55
N ASN A 274 -14.67 -1.74 -13.58
CA ASN A 274 -14.42 -0.33 -13.82
C ASN A 274 -13.13 -0.10 -14.61
N LEU A 275 -12.07 -0.87 -14.32
CA LEU A 275 -10.83 -0.83 -15.12
C LEU A 275 -11.12 -1.17 -16.59
N ALA A 276 -11.88 -2.23 -16.84
CA ALA A 276 -12.20 -2.65 -18.20
C ALA A 276 -13.13 -1.69 -18.93
N ASP A 277 -14.12 -1.13 -18.24
CA ASP A 277 -15.15 -0.30 -18.85
C ASP A 277 -14.69 1.16 -19.10
N PHE A 278 -13.88 1.72 -18.19
CA PHE A 278 -13.55 3.15 -18.20
C PHE A 278 -12.06 3.45 -18.37
N TYR A 279 -11.18 2.52 -18.05
CA TYR A 279 -9.74 2.75 -17.97
C TYR A 279 -8.91 1.72 -18.74
N ALA A 280 -9.48 1.08 -19.76
CA ALA A 280 -8.81 0.02 -20.53
C ALA A 280 -7.48 0.47 -21.16
N ASP A 281 -7.35 1.76 -21.50
CA ASP A 281 -6.12 2.34 -22.07
C ASP A 281 -5.18 2.95 -21.03
N VAL A 282 -5.57 2.95 -19.73
CA VAL A 282 -4.74 3.49 -18.66
C VAL A 282 -3.72 2.44 -18.23
N PRO A 283 -2.41 2.75 -18.27
CA PRO A 283 -1.39 1.81 -17.84
C PRO A 283 -1.56 1.42 -16.36
N VAL A 284 -1.54 0.11 -16.11
CA VAL A 284 -1.47 -0.46 -14.77
C VAL A 284 -0.04 -0.90 -14.50
N VAL A 285 0.58 -0.34 -13.46
CA VAL A 285 1.93 -0.66 -13.02
C VAL A 285 1.83 -1.56 -11.79
N LYS A 286 2.31 -2.80 -11.92
CA LYS A 286 2.40 -3.72 -10.80
C LYS A 286 3.68 -3.44 -10.01
N LEU A 287 3.53 -3.24 -8.71
CA LEU A 287 4.62 -2.84 -7.83
C LEU A 287 5.22 -4.03 -7.09
N HIS A 288 6.54 -4.14 -7.10
CA HIS A 288 7.32 -5.11 -6.33
C HIS A 288 8.32 -4.39 -5.43
N SER A 289 8.72 -5.00 -4.32
CA SER A 289 9.74 -4.41 -3.45
C SER A 289 11.04 -4.17 -4.23
N GLY A 290 11.66 -3.03 -3.96
CA GLY A 290 12.80 -2.52 -4.68
C GLY A 290 12.48 -1.71 -5.94
N ASN A 291 11.22 -1.66 -6.40
CA ASN A 291 10.84 -0.73 -7.45
C ASN A 291 10.99 0.72 -6.94
N ARG A 292 11.46 1.58 -7.83
CA ARG A 292 11.43 3.04 -7.64
C ARG A 292 10.75 3.68 -8.84
N PHE A 293 10.00 4.74 -8.58
CA PHE A 293 9.33 5.50 -9.65
C PHE A 293 9.12 6.94 -9.24
N ALA A 294 8.98 7.80 -10.23
CA ALA A 294 8.64 9.20 -10.04
C ALA A 294 7.19 9.47 -10.48
N VAL A 295 6.53 10.33 -9.73
CA VAL A 295 5.26 10.95 -10.11
C VAL A 295 5.45 12.46 -9.94
N ARG A 296 5.78 13.15 -11.02
CA ARG A 296 6.20 14.56 -11.02
C ARG A 296 7.36 14.81 -10.02
N ASN A 297 7.11 15.62 -8.98
CA ASN A 297 8.09 15.96 -7.93
C ASN A 297 8.04 15.04 -6.70
N ALA A 298 7.32 13.94 -6.76
CA ALA A 298 7.29 12.91 -5.73
C ALA A 298 8.04 11.67 -6.21
N ASP A 299 9.07 11.27 -5.48
CA ASP A 299 9.83 10.03 -5.70
C ASP A 299 9.32 8.94 -4.76
N PHE A 300 9.12 7.73 -5.29
CA PHE A 300 8.62 6.58 -4.54
C PHE A 300 9.62 5.44 -4.56
N GLU A 301 9.74 4.76 -3.42
CA GLU A 301 10.38 3.46 -3.25
C GLU A 301 9.42 2.47 -2.63
N VAL A 302 9.33 1.27 -3.21
CA VAL A 302 8.53 0.16 -2.69
C VAL A 302 9.42 -0.66 -1.75
N LEU A 303 9.10 -0.65 -0.47
CA LEU A 303 9.85 -1.42 0.53
C LEU A 303 9.25 -2.82 0.73
N TYR A 304 7.96 -2.99 0.47
CA TYR A 304 7.28 -4.28 0.57
C TYR A 304 6.07 -4.34 -0.36
N ALA A 305 5.83 -5.54 -0.90
CA ALA A 305 4.61 -5.94 -1.61
C ALA A 305 4.20 -7.36 -1.16
N TYR A 306 2.95 -7.78 -1.41
CA TYR A 306 2.43 -9.07 -0.90
C TYR A 306 3.26 -10.29 -1.34
N ASP A 307 3.90 -10.24 -2.49
CA ASP A 307 4.76 -11.29 -3.04
C ASP A 307 6.08 -11.46 -2.25
N ASP A 308 6.46 -10.52 -1.39
CA ASP A 308 7.58 -10.68 -0.45
C ASP A 308 7.32 -11.80 0.56
N LEU A 309 6.08 -11.93 1.00
CA LEU A 309 5.67 -12.91 1.99
C LEU A 309 4.92 -14.10 1.39
N TYR A 310 4.55 -14.02 0.08
CA TYR A 310 3.82 -15.11 -0.60
C TYR A 310 4.58 -16.44 -0.50
N PRO A 311 3.92 -17.61 -0.23
CA PRO A 311 2.47 -17.77 -0.12
C PRO A 311 1.91 -17.50 1.29
N LYS A 312 2.69 -17.09 2.27
CA LYS A 312 2.25 -16.89 3.66
C LYS A 312 1.14 -15.82 3.77
N THR A 313 1.18 -14.78 2.94
CA THR A 313 0.12 -13.77 2.85
C THR A 313 -1.25 -14.34 2.51
N ILE A 314 -1.28 -15.47 1.80
CA ILE A 314 -2.50 -16.17 1.41
C ILE A 314 -2.92 -17.23 2.44
N LEU A 315 -1.95 -17.78 3.18
CA LEU A 315 -2.21 -18.89 4.10
C LEU A 315 -2.55 -18.40 5.52
N ASP A 316 -1.85 -17.41 6.03
CA ASP A 316 -1.84 -17.05 7.45
C ASP A 316 -2.17 -15.57 7.72
N GLY A 317 -2.02 -14.69 6.75
CA GLY A 317 -1.88 -13.26 7.02
C GLY A 317 -3.14 -12.43 6.81
N GLY A 318 -4.10 -12.93 6.02
CA GLY A 318 -5.23 -12.11 5.59
C GLY A 318 -4.83 -10.96 4.64
N MET A 319 -5.83 -10.19 4.20
CA MET A 319 -5.64 -9.15 3.17
C MET A 319 -4.77 -7.97 3.63
N ASN A 320 -4.73 -7.67 4.92
CA ASN A 320 -3.91 -6.58 5.46
C ASN A 320 -2.40 -6.83 5.28
N GLU A 321 -1.96 -8.10 5.33
CA GLU A 321 -0.57 -8.47 5.04
C GLU A 321 -0.17 -8.19 3.58
N ASN A 322 -1.14 -7.94 2.69
CA ASN A 322 -0.91 -7.62 1.28
C ASN A 322 -0.69 -6.12 1.04
N SER A 323 -0.79 -5.28 2.08
CA SER A 323 -0.60 -3.83 1.96
C SER A 323 0.80 -3.50 1.45
N LEU A 324 0.88 -2.63 0.45
CA LEU A 324 2.15 -2.05 0.01
C LEU A 324 2.77 -1.20 1.13
N LEU A 325 4.08 -1.31 1.31
CA LEU A 325 4.86 -0.38 2.11
C LEU A 325 5.62 0.55 1.15
N LEU A 326 5.20 1.81 1.10
CA LEU A 326 5.73 2.80 0.16
C LEU A 326 6.40 3.95 0.90
N LYS A 327 7.62 4.28 0.53
CA LYS A 327 8.28 5.50 0.97
C LYS A 327 8.20 6.54 -0.15
N MET A 328 7.49 7.63 0.11
CA MET A 328 7.40 8.78 -0.78
C MET A 328 8.34 9.89 -0.27
N THR A 329 9.05 10.53 -1.18
CA THR A 329 9.88 11.70 -0.86
C THR A 329 9.44 12.90 -1.70
N VAL A 330 9.18 14.03 -1.03
CA VAL A 330 8.88 15.31 -1.66
C VAL A 330 9.85 16.34 -1.12
N GLY A 331 10.75 16.83 -1.98
CA GLY A 331 11.83 17.71 -1.55
C GLY A 331 12.75 17.02 -0.56
N SER A 332 12.79 17.50 0.69
CA SER A 332 13.62 16.93 1.76
C SER A 332 12.82 16.10 2.78
N GLN A 333 11.52 15.88 2.57
CA GLN A 333 10.66 15.23 3.54
C GLN A 333 10.12 13.92 2.99
N SER A 334 10.13 12.89 3.83
CA SER A 334 9.68 11.55 3.53
C SER A 334 8.37 11.21 4.25
N VAL A 335 7.51 10.46 3.55
CA VAL A 335 6.27 9.89 4.10
C VAL A 335 6.31 8.38 3.90
N LEU A 336 6.10 7.62 4.97
CA LEU A 336 5.92 6.18 4.90
C LEU A 336 4.43 5.85 4.90
N TRP A 337 3.97 5.30 3.79
CA TRP A 337 2.62 4.81 3.59
C TRP A 337 2.59 3.32 3.91
N THR A 338 1.80 2.93 4.89
CA THR A 338 1.75 1.54 5.39
C THR A 338 0.47 0.81 5.00
N GLY A 339 -0.55 1.53 4.50
CA GLY A 339 -1.88 0.96 4.35
C GLY A 339 -2.35 0.35 5.68
N ASP A 340 -2.76 -0.91 5.63
CA ASP A 340 -3.20 -1.67 6.80
C ASP A 340 -2.17 -2.69 7.29
N PHE A 341 -0.92 -2.42 7.04
CA PHE A 341 0.23 -3.27 7.26
C PHE A 341 0.16 -4.06 8.57
N ALA A 342 0.28 -5.38 8.47
CA ALA A 342 0.06 -6.27 9.60
C ALA A 342 1.37 -6.91 10.12
N PHE A 343 1.25 -7.83 11.06
CA PHE A 343 2.37 -8.26 11.91
C PHE A 343 3.45 -9.07 11.19
N ASN A 344 3.04 -10.01 10.30
CA ASN A 344 4.02 -10.85 9.58
C ASN A 344 4.83 -10.01 8.57
N ALA A 345 4.18 -9.07 7.91
CA ALA A 345 4.82 -8.14 7.00
C ALA A 345 5.77 -7.20 7.77
N ALA A 346 5.36 -6.73 8.96
CA ALA A 346 6.21 -5.92 9.84
C ALA A 346 7.48 -6.67 10.24
N ASP A 347 7.36 -7.92 10.69
CA ASP A 347 8.50 -8.77 11.07
C ASP A 347 9.46 -8.98 9.89
N LEU A 348 8.92 -9.18 8.68
CA LEU A 348 9.74 -9.36 7.49
C LEU A 348 10.55 -8.10 7.17
N VAL A 349 9.90 -6.93 7.05
CA VAL A 349 10.60 -5.69 6.69
C VAL A 349 11.64 -5.29 7.74
N LEU A 350 11.37 -5.50 9.03
CA LEU A 350 12.35 -5.30 10.10
C LEU A 350 13.55 -6.24 9.99
N SER A 351 13.35 -7.44 9.43
CA SER A 351 14.45 -8.37 9.16
C SER A 351 15.27 -8.01 7.94
N GLU A 352 14.75 -7.19 7.03
CA GLU A 352 15.35 -6.87 5.73
C GLU A 352 15.96 -5.47 5.66
N TYR A 353 15.41 -4.51 6.41
CA TYR A 353 15.81 -3.10 6.38
C TYR A 353 16.25 -2.60 7.76
N ASP A 354 16.98 -1.52 7.78
CA ASP A 354 17.36 -0.72 8.96
C ASP A 354 16.86 0.73 8.77
N ASP A 355 17.74 1.62 8.35
CA ASP A 355 17.45 3.06 8.20
C ASP A 355 16.47 3.36 7.06
N ALA A 356 16.30 2.44 6.10
CA ALA A 356 15.37 2.62 4.99
C ALA A 356 13.91 2.79 5.46
N LEU A 357 13.54 2.25 6.62
CA LEU A 357 12.21 2.40 7.22
C LEU A 357 12.01 3.79 7.83
N SER A 358 13.07 4.53 8.16
CA SER A 358 12.95 5.87 8.77
C SER A 358 12.23 6.84 7.85
N ALA A 359 11.28 7.59 8.39
CA ALA A 359 10.53 8.61 7.66
C ALA A 359 10.12 9.77 8.57
N ASP A 360 9.96 10.96 8.00
CA ASP A 360 9.54 12.16 8.74
C ASP A 360 8.06 12.10 9.12
N ILE A 361 7.25 11.50 8.25
CA ILE A 361 5.81 11.34 8.41
C ILE A 361 5.46 9.85 8.28
N LEU A 362 4.67 9.34 9.22
CA LEU A 362 4.14 7.97 9.21
C LEU A 362 2.62 7.99 8.99
N GLN A 363 2.09 7.29 8.00
CA GLN A 363 0.69 6.90 8.04
C GLN A 363 0.57 5.70 8.99
N MET A 364 -0.23 5.84 10.04
CA MET A 364 -0.42 4.80 11.06
C MET A 364 -1.19 3.61 10.47
N ALA A 365 -0.59 2.42 10.60
CA ALA A 365 -1.08 1.20 9.96
C ALA A 365 -2.50 0.82 10.42
N HIS A 366 -3.35 0.42 9.47
CA HIS A 366 -4.71 -0.07 9.68
C HIS A 366 -5.51 0.88 10.61
N HIS A 367 -5.57 2.14 10.23
CA HIS A 367 -6.31 3.17 10.99
C HIS A 367 -5.90 3.24 12.47
N GLY A 368 -4.65 2.85 12.79
CA GLY A 368 -4.14 2.76 14.16
C GLY A 368 -4.39 1.43 14.87
N TRP A 369 -5.02 0.44 14.23
CA TRP A 369 -5.30 -0.86 14.83
C TRP A 369 -4.13 -1.86 14.73
N ASN A 370 -3.34 -1.79 13.65
CA ASN A 370 -2.17 -2.63 13.43
C ASN A 370 -0.86 -1.85 13.64
N GLY A 371 0.22 -2.42 13.12
CA GLY A 371 1.57 -1.97 13.37
C GLY A 371 2.16 -2.61 14.63
N THR A 372 3.47 -2.46 14.81
CA THR A 372 4.17 -2.96 15.99
C THR A 372 5.00 -1.84 16.61
N PRO A 373 5.30 -1.90 17.92
CA PRO A 373 6.21 -0.94 18.55
C PRO A 373 7.57 -0.89 17.86
N GLU A 374 8.07 -2.04 17.40
CA GLU A 374 9.35 -2.19 16.72
C GLU A 374 9.33 -1.50 15.35
N LEU A 375 8.24 -1.67 14.57
CA LEU A 375 8.07 -0.97 13.30
C LEU A 375 8.05 0.55 13.51
N TYR A 376 7.24 1.03 14.45
CA TYR A 376 7.14 2.46 14.72
C TYR A 376 8.45 3.04 15.28
N ALA A 377 9.22 2.24 16.03
CA ALA A 377 10.55 2.61 16.48
C ALA A 377 11.56 2.72 15.32
N ALA A 378 11.48 1.81 14.34
CA ALA A 378 12.32 1.88 13.15
C ALA A 378 11.99 3.07 12.25
N VAL A 379 10.71 3.43 12.17
CA VAL A 379 10.28 4.64 11.41
C VAL A 379 10.68 5.92 12.14
N ASP A 380 10.50 5.98 13.44
CA ASP A 380 10.82 7.13 14.32
C ASP A 380 10.37 8.49 13.74
N PRO A 381 9.04 8.69 13.51
CA PRO A 381 8.54 9.84 12.78
C PRO A 381 8.46 11.11 13.64
N GLU A 382 8.53 12.29 12.98
CA GLU A 382 8.16 13.58 13.59
C GLU A 382 6.65 13.83 13.58
N TYR A 383 5.96 13.32 12.57
CA TYR A 383 4.52 13.47 12.37
C TYR A 383 3.88 12.12 12.07
N ALA A 384 2.63 11.95 12.51
CA ALA A 384 1.85 10.75 12.18
C ALA A 384 0.48 11.15 11.62
N LEU A 385 0.02 10.39 10.62
CA LEU A 385 -1.29 10.52 10.01
C LEU A 385 -2.15 9.37 10.49
N LEU A 386 -3.27 9.66 11.14
CA LEU A 386 -4.23 8.67 11.61
C LEU A 386 -5.49 8.73 10.73
N PRO A 387 -5.62 7.85 9.72
CA PRO A 387 -6.75 7.82 8.80
C PRO A 387 -7.96 7.11 9.42
N VAL A 388 -8.71 7.82 10.23
CA VAL A 388 -9.94 7.35 10.88
C VAL A 388 -11.06 8.32 10.52
N SER A 389 -12.19 7.80 10.05
CA SER A 389 -13.32 8.62 9.59
C SER A 389 -14.42 8.81 10.65
N PHE A 390 -14.41 8.06 11.73
CA PHE A 390 -15.38 8.20 12.83
C PHE A 390 -14.70 8.69 14.11
N GLU A 391 -15.47 9.35 14.96
CA GLU A 391 -15.00 9.75 16.28
C GLU A 391 -14.66 8.51 17.11
N CYS A 392 -13.39 8.35 17.46
CA CYS A 392 -12.89 7.26 18.26
C CYS A 392 -12.33 7.75 19.59
N ASP A 393 -12.32 6.87 20.59
CA ASP A 393 -11.63 7.14 21.85
C ASP A 393 -10.13 7.06 21.66
N LEU A 394 -9.48 8.21 21.39
CA LEU A 394 -8.05 8.32 21.21
C LEU A 394 -7.28 7.83 22.43
N ASP A 395 -7.76 8.02 23.64
CA ASP A 395 -7.08 7.53 24.84
C ASP A 395 -7.03 6.01 24.86
N SER A 396 -8.13 5.33 24.48
CA SER A 396 -8.16 3.89 24.32
C SER A 396 -7.24 3.43 23.17
N MET A 397 -7.31 4.08 22.01
CA MET A 397 -6.47 3.75 20.87
C MET A 397 -4.98 3.89 21.18
N PHE A 398 -4.58 4.99 21.84
CA PHE A 398 -3.19 5.21 22.27
C PHE A 398 -2.79 4.43 23.53
N SER A 399 -3.63 3.54 24.04
CA SER A 399 -3.27 2.56 25.07
C SER A 399 -2.71 1.25 24.48
N SER A 400 -2.91 0.98 23.19
CA SER A 400 -2.28 -0.16 22.51
C SER A 400 -0.74 -0.02 22.49
N ALA A 401 0.00 -1.13 22.47
CA ALA A 401 1.44 -1.10 22.66
C ALA A 401 2.17 -0.24 21.61
N GLN A 402 1.83 -0.40 20.32
CA GLN A 402 2.44 0.34 19.21
C GLN A 402 2.12 1.85 19.28
N ASN A 403 0.87 2.19 19.55
CA ASN A 403 0.45 3.59 19.62
C ASN A 403 0.93 4.27 20.90
N ALA A 404 1.04 3.52 22.02
CA ALA A 404 1.65 4.02 23.23
C ALA A 404 3.14 4.33 23.05
N TRP A 405 3.87 3.50 22.26
CA TRP A 405 5.23 3.82 21.89
C TRP A 405 5.30 5.15 21.15
N LEU A 406 4.49 5.31 20.11
CA LEU A 406 4.43 6.53 19.29
C LEU A 406 4.05 7.75 20.15
N LYS A 407 3.02 7.63 21.01
CA LYS A 407 2.61 8.69 21.95
C LYS A 407 3.76 9.16 22.84
N ASN A 408 4.63 8.25 23.27
CA ASN A 408 5.74 8.54 24.18
C ASN A 408 7.04 8.94 23.46
N SER A 409 7.13 8.78 22.14
CA SER A 409 8.32 9.19 21.37
C SER A 409 8.61 10.67 21.56
N PRO A 410 9.84 11.06 21.97
CA PRO A 410 10.22 12.46 22.13
C PRO A 410 10.33 13.21 20.78
N LYS A 411 10.46 12.48 19.68
CA LYS A 411 10.57 13.05 18.33
C LYS A 411 9.22 13.41 17.75
N LEU A 412 8.16 12.68 18.12
CA LEU A 412 6.81 12.94 17.62
C LEU A 412 6.35 14.34 18.06
N ARG A 413 6.04 15.17 17.08
CA ARG A 413 5.53 16.53 17.28
C ARG A 413 4.01 16.59 17.23
N GLN A 414 3.41 15.81 16.29
CA GLN A 414 1.97 15.87 16.06
C GLN A 414 1.43 14.57 15.46
N VAL A 415 0.17 14.25 15.81
CA VAL A 415 -0.68 13.29 15.10
C VAL A 415 -1.80 14.09 14.44
N ILE A 416 -2.00 13.89 13.13
CA ILE A 416 -3.07 14.51 12.36
C ILE A 416 -4.15 13.45 12.11
N VAL A 417 -5.38 13.74 12.53
CA VAL A 417 -6.47 12.75 12.55
C VAL A 417 -7.57 13.18 11.59
N THR A 418 -7.99 12.28 10.70
CA THR A 418 -9.00 12.60 9.68
C THR A 418 -10.41 12.73 10.22
N PHE A 419 -10.78 12.10 11.35
CA PHE A 419 -12.13 12.25 11.89
C PHE A 419 -12.45 13.67 12.36
N CYS A 420 -11.43 14.47 12.68
CA CYS A 420 -11.60 15.89 13.03
C CYS A 420 -12.08 16.73 11.84
N GLY A 421 -11.93 16.24 10.62
CA GLY A 421 -12.30 16.89 9.37
C GLY A 421 -11.32 16.56 8.26
N THR A 422 -11.71 16.85 7.03
CA THR A 422 -10.75 16.89 5.92
C THR A 422 -9.77 18.03 6.17
N TRP A 423 -8.49 17.74 6.03
CA TRP A 423 -7.42 18.70 6.28
C TRP A 423 -6.45 18.74 5.09
N THR A 424 -5.79 19.87 4.91
CA THR A 424 -4.77 20.06 3.87
C THR A 424 -3.56 20.77 4.47
N VAL A 425 -2.36 20.26 4.15
CA VAL A 425 -1.08 20.83 4.56
C VAL A 425 -0.13 20.92 3.38
N ARG A 426 0.83 21.85 3.42
CA ARG A 426 1.92 21.92 2.43
C ARG A 426 2.98 20.88 2.73
N LEU A 427 3.59 20.33 1.67
CA LEU A 427 4.80 19.56 1.77
C LEU A 427 5.99 20.33 1.19
N PRO A 428 7.15 20.33 1.85
CA PRO A 428 7.43 19.78 3.18
C PRO A 428 6.59 20.40 4.30
N TYR A 429 6.03 19.56 5.18
CA TYR A 429 5.20 19.99 6.29
C TYR A 429 6.05 20.49 7.45
N ALA A 430 5.79 21.70 7.89
CA ALA A 430 6.43 22.33 9.05
C ALA A 430 5.41 23.26 9.74
N PRO A 431 4.63 22.74 10.71
CA PRO A 431 3.64 23.55 11.41
C PRO A 431 4.32 24.64 12.24
N ALA A 432 3.68 25.80 12.34
CA ALA A 432 4.12 26.84 13.26
C ALA A 432 4.01 26.33 14.71
N GLU A 433 4.93 26.79 15.58
CA GLU A 433 4.92 26.41 16.98
C GLU A 433 3.59 26.80 17.67
N GLY A 434 2.98 25.87 18.39
CA GLY A 434 1.70 26.06 19.07
C GLY A 434 0.47 26.04 18.16
N MET A 435 0.60 25.72 16.88
CA MET A 435 -0.49 25.72 15.92
C MET A 435 -1.46 24.54 16.09
N PHE A 436 -0.95 23.40 16.59
CA PHE A 436 -1.73 22.17 16.76
C PHE A 436 -1.40 21.47 18.09
N GLU A 437 -2.40 20.79 18.66
CA GLU A 437 -2.15 19.86 19.75
C GLU A 437 -1.29 18.69 19.24
N ARG A 438 -0.39 18.19 20.06
CA ARG A 438 0.47 17.04 19.71
C ARG A 438 -0.35 15.78 19.37
N ILE A 439 -1.36 15.51 20.19
CA ILE A 439 -2.37 14.48 19.96
C ILE A 439 -3.71 15.18 20.19
N PRO A 440 -4.57 15.30 19.18
CA PRO A 440 -5.81 16.04 19.31
C PRO A 440 -6.76 15.36 20.29
N SER A 441 -7.52 16.16 21.02
CA SER A 441 -8.62 15.69 21.82
C SER A 441 -9.90 15.53 20.98
N PRO A 442 -10.88 14.71 21.39
CA PRO A 442 -12.17 14.66 20.73
C PRO A 442 -12.77 16.07 20.59
N GLY A 443 -13.25 16.39 19.39
CA GLY A 443 -13.79 17.71 19.07
C GLY A 443 -12.76 18.77 18.68
N THR A 444 -11.46 18.46 18.64
CA THR A 444 -10.45 19.34 18.07
C THR A 444 -10.77 19.61 16.60
N VAL A 445 -10.99 20.86 16.24
CA VAL A 445 -11.16 21.28 14.85
C VAL A 445 -9.80 21.75 14.33
N TYR A 446 -9.22 21.01 13.38
CA TYR A 446 -8.07 21.51 12.66
C TYR A 446 -8.52 22.74 11.86
N PRO A 447 -7.76 23.86 11.92
CA PRO A 447 -8.09 24.98 11.07
C PRO A 447 -8.07 24.48 9.61
N ALA A 448 -9.23 24.54 8.95
CA ALA A 448 -9.23 24.58 7.51
C ALA A 448 -8.29 25.75 7.15
N TYR A 449 -7.37 25.55 6.24
CA TYR A 449 -6.62 26.63 5.64
C TYR A 449 -7.44 27.14 4.44
N PRO A 450 -8.33 28.14 4.60
CA PRO A 450 -9.16 28.63 3.51
C PRO A 450 -8.32 29.06 2.32
N GLU A 451 -7.14 29.63 2.60
CA GLU A 451 -6.17 30.03 1.58
C GLU A 451 -5.57 28.87 0.78
N LEU A 452 -5.63 27.63 1.30
CA LEU A 452 -5.17 26.43 0.60
C LEU A 452 -6.29 25.70 -0.13
N LEU A 453 -7.56 25.98 0.22
CA LEU A 453 -8.75 25.41 -0.42
C LEU A 453 -9.26 26.26 -1.58
N GLY A 454 -8.62 27.38 -1.91
CA GLY A 454 -8.92 28.18 -3.10
C GLY A 454 -10.23 28.96 -3.00
N GLU A 455 -10.57 29.59 -1.84
CA GLU A 455 -11.56 30.66 -1.80
C GLU A 455 -11.06 31.96 -2.43
#